data_ad0223aedf7d1e65d28ef0647648e452
#
_entry.id   ad0223aedf7d1e65d28ef0647648e452
#
_cell.length_a   1.000
_cell.length_b   1.000
_cell.length_c   1.000
_cell.angle_alpha   90.00
_cell.angle_beta   90.00
_cell.angle_gamma   90.00
#
_symmetry.space_group_name_H-M   'P 1'
#
loop_
_entity.id
_entity.type
_entity.pdbx_description
1 polymer ?
#
loop_
_entity_poly.entity_id
_entity_poly.type
_entity_poly.pdbx_seq_one_letter_code
_entity_poly.pdbx_strand_id
1 'polypeptide(L)'
;SLNPDFGQVESDDVIVNFSANETFYPDKRPFFTENQSLFEVVGQDLRFINTRRIGAIPDKCSHTNESHVGQCKDYRYDSTDINAAVRYTKKGKINQYGLFTSLEDNSLFSRGRDFFAGRFKKNLDSTKGTIGYLVTYVDRPSIHRKSFVNVADFDYRPSDTSRLYGWVSQANIEEKGQTNNGYGFRIAYTERPSKEFFSYYFINYHDKNFNINDMGY
;
A
#
# COMPACT_ATOMS: atom_id res chain seq x y z
N SER A 1 -17.91 -2.26 -8.47
CA SER A 1 -18.07 -1.23 -9.49
C SER A 1 -17.46 -1.72 -10.79
N LEU A 2 -18.17 -1.64 -11.89
CA LEU A 2 -17.71 -1.99 -13.24
C LEU A 2 -17.53 -0.68 -13.99
N ASN A 3 -16.37 -0.52 -14.63
CA ASN A 3 -15.99 0.68 -15.37
C ASN A 3 -16.37 1.97 -14.63
N PRO A 4 -15.93 2.13 -13.40
CA PRO A 4 -16.21 3.33 -12.64
C PRO A 4 -15.33 4.43 -13.21
N ASP A 5 -15.96 5.51 -13.59
CA ASP A 5 -15.25 6.78 -13.71
C ASP A 5 -14.83 7.21 -12.30
N PHE A 6 -13.67 6.74 -11.90
CA PHE A 6 -13.10 7.10 -10.60
C PHE A 6 -12.51 8.51 -10.61
N GLY A 7 -12.97 9.35 -11.53
CA GLY A 7 -12.57 10.73 -11.63
C GLY A 7 -11.07 10.92 -11.55
N GLN A 8 -10.52 11.64 -12.45
CA GLN A 8 -9.11 12.02 -12.40
C GLN A 8 -8.75 12.42 -10.97
N VAL A 9 -7.64 11.90 -10.50
CA VAL A 9 -7.02 12.43 -9.27
C VAL A 9 -6.88 13.92 -9.53
N GLU A 10 -7.64 14.75 -8.80
CA GLU A 10 -7.53 16.20 -8.89
C GLU A 10 -6.06 16.58 -8.82
N SER A 11 -5.63 17.56 -9.59
CA SER A 11 -4.25 18.04 -9.58
C SER A 11 -3.85 18.30 -8.14
N ASP A 12 -2.79 17.64 -7.69
CA ASP A 12 -2.25 17.86 -6.36
C ASP A 12 -1.72 19.30 -6.26
N ASP A 13 -1.81 19.87 -5.08
CA ASP A 13 -1.14 21.15 -4.81
C ASP A 13 0.36 21.01 -5.11
N VAL A 14 0.93 22.01 -5.74
CA VAL A 14 2.36 22.04 -6.06
C VAL A 14 3.14 22.15 -4.75
N ILE A 15 3.69 21.05 -4.29
CA ILE A 15 4.60 21.02 -3.13
C ILE A 15 6.03 20.92 -3.66
N VAL A 16 6.87 21.89 -3.29
CA VAL A 16 8.29 21.83 -3.59
C VAL A 16 8.93 20.83 -2.63
N ASN A 17 9.29 19.66 -3.13
CA ASN A 17 9.98 18.63 -2.37
C ASN A 17 11.49 18.66 -2.67
N PHE A 18 12.28 19.01 -1.67
CA PHE A 18 13.76 19.01 -1.77
C PHE A 18 14.38 17.69 -1.25
N SER A 19 13.56 16.73 -0.84
CA SER A 19 14.06 15.43 -0.38
C SER A 19 14.15 14.42 -1.52
N ALA A 20 15.00 13.40 -1.35
CA ALA A 20 15.07 12.25 -2.26
C ALA A 20 13.85 11.29 -2.12
N ASN A 21 12.99 11.53 -1.15
CA ASN A 21 11.82 10.69 -0.90
C ASN A 21 10.62 11.22 -1.69
N GLU A 22 9.80 10.31 -2.19
CA GLU A 22 8.53 10.62 -2.82
C GLU A 22 7.61 11.33 -1.81
N THR A 23 6.88 12.37 -2.24
CA THR A 23 5.89 13.04 -1.37
C THR A 23 4.62 12.21 -1.33
N PHE A 24 4.14 11.88 -0.13
CA PHE A 24 2.87 11.20 0.04
C PHE A 24 1.69 12.17 -0.07
N TYR A 25 0.77 11.89 -0.97
CA TYR A 25 -0.52 12.57 -1.08
C TYR A 25 -1.64 11.57 -0.71
N PRO A 26 -2.58 11.96 0.16
CA PRO A 26 -3.74 11.11 0.45
C PRO A 26 -4.62 10.97 -0.79
N ASP A 27 -5.22 9.79 -0.97
CA ASP A 27 -6.21 9.57 -2.03
C ASP A 27 -7.51 10.31 -1.66
N LYS A 28 -8.10 11.02 -2.61
CA LYS A 28 -9.36 11.76 -2.43
C LYS A 28 -10.57 11.01 -3.02
N ARG A 29 -10.35 9.92 -3.75
CA ARG A 29 -11.41 9.13 -4.40
C ARG A 29 -12.23 8.36 -3.37
N PRO A 30 -13.56 8.59 -3.24
CA PRO A 30 -14.37 8.00 -2.17
C PRO A 30 -14.30 6.48 -2.10
N PHE A 31 -14.29 5.79 -3.26
CA PHE A 31 -14.19 4.34 -3.32
C PHE A 31 -12.93 3.81 -2.63
N PHE A 32 -11.79 4.47 -2.76
CA PHE A 32 -10.53 4.03 -2.21
C PHE A 32 -10.32 4.47 -0.76
N THR A 33 -10.95 5.56 -0.33
CA THR A 33 -10.78 6.12 1.02
C THR A 33 -11.77 5.56 2.04
N GLU A 34 -12.93 5.06 1.60
CA GLU A 34 -13.90 4.45 2.51
C GLU A 34 -13.28 3.29 3.29
N ASN A 35 -13.41 3.30 4.64
CA ASN A 35 -12.83 2.29 5.53
C ASN A 35 -11.33 2.02 5.36
N GLN A 36 -10.55 2.96 4.83
CA GLN A 36 -9.11 2.82 4.60
C GLN A 36 -8.37 2.42 5.88
N SER A 37 -8.78 2.93 7.04
CA SER A 37 -8.18 2.60 8.35
C SER A 37 -8.16 1.11 8.69
N LEU A 38 -9.01 0.30 8.07
CA LEU A 38 -8.97 -1.15 8.25
C LEU A 38 -7.69 -1.75 7.65
N PHE A 39 -7.23 -1.23 6.52
CA PHE A 39 -6.05 -1.72 5.80
C PHE A 39 -4.73 -1.15 6.33
N GLU A 40 -4.79 -0.19 7.25
CA GLU A 40 -3.58 0.37 7.85
C GLU A 40 -2.92 -0.64 8.78
N VAL A 41 -1.59 -0.75 8.64
CA VAL A 41 -0.71 -1.47 9.55
C VAL A 41 -0.30 -0.51 10.67
N VAL A 42 -0.13 -1.02 11.87
CA VAL A 42 0.26 -0.22 13.01
C VAL A 42 1.68 0.35 12.85
N GLY A 43 1.87 1.62 13.20
CA GLY A 43 3.13 2.34 12.97
C GLY A 43 3.07 3.12 11.65
N GLN A 44 3.38 4.41 11.69
CA GLN A 44 3.11 5.33 10.58
C GLN A 44 4.27 5.51 9.59
N ASP A 45 5.36 4.77 9.75
CA ASP A 45 6.58 5.00 8.98
C ASP A 45 6.53 4.42 7.56
N LEU A 46 5.79 3.33 7.38
CA LEU A 46 5.56 2.69 6.09
C LEU A 46 4.07 2.51 5.85
N ARG A 47 3.64 2.77 4.65
CA ARG A 47 2.30 2.48 4.16
C ARG A 47 2.35 1.31 3.21
N PHE A 48 1.84 0.17 3.63
CA PHE A 48 1.80 -1.04 2.81
C PHE A 48 0.75 -0.99 1.69
N ILE A 49 -0.18 -0.04 1.77
CA ILE A 49 -1.16 0.25 0.72
C ILE A 49 -1.19 1.75 0.47
N ASN A 50 -0.93 2.11 -0.79
CA ASN A 50 -1.12 3.44 -1.34
C ASN A 50 -2.03 3.32 -2.57
N THR A 51 -3.32 3.59 -2.39
CA THR A 51 -4.32 3.44 -3.45
C THR A 51 -4.10 4.38 -4.62
N ARG A 52 -3.32 5.47 -4.46
CA ARG A 52 -2.93 6.35 -5.58
C ARG A 52 -2.05 5.66 -6.63
N ARG A 53 -1.46 4.50 -6.33
CA ARG A 53 -0.79 3.66 -7.33
C ARG A 53 -1.75 3.12 -8.38
N ILE A 54 -3.05 3.00 -8.03
CA ILE A 54 -4.11 2.47 -8.89
C ILE A 54 -4.66 3.58 -9.75
N GLY A 55 -4.67 3.37 -11.06
CA GLY A 55 -5.03 4.40 -12.04
C GLY A 55 -3.94 5.46 -12.25
N ALA A 56 -2.74 5.26 -11.71
CA ALA A 56 -1.61 6.15 -11.94
C ALA A 56 -1.03 5.99 -13.35
N ILE A 57 -0.04 6.81 -13.68
CA ILE A 57 0.69 6.76 -14.95
C ILE A 57 1.14 5.31 -15.25
N PRO A 58 0.96 4.80 -16.48
CA PRO A 58 1.35 3.46 -16.85
C PRO A 58 2.85 3.22 -16.73
N ASP A 59 3.24 1.98 -16.40
CA ASP A 59 4.62 1.63 -16.09
C ASP A 59 5.59 1.86 -17.24
N LYS A 60 5.20 1.41 -18.43
CA LYS A 60 6.07 1.47 -19.59
C LYS A 60 5.25 1.35 -20.87
N CYS A 61 5.59 2.18 -21.82
CA CYS A 61 5.17 1.93 -23.19
C CYS A 61 5.86 0.68 -23.70
N SER A 62 5.10 -0.30 -24.16
CA SER A 62 5.61 -1.47 -24.86
C SER A 62 5.99 -1.05 -26.28
N HIS A 63 7.28 -0.78 -26.52
CA HIS A 63 7.75 -0.49 -27.87
C HIS A 63 7.92 -1.76 -28.67
N THR A 64 7.14 -1.89 -29.68
CA THR A 64 7.38 -2.87 -30.75
C THR A 64 7.88 -2.23 -32.03
N ASN A 65 7.70 -0.90 -32.22
CA ASN A 65 8.11 -0.17 -33.42
C ASN A 65 8.59 1.25 -33.11
N GLU A 66 9.71 1.67 -33.69
CA GLU A 66 10.29 3.01 -33.53
C GLU A 66 9.37 4.17 -33.98
N SER A 67 8.41 3.88 -34.88
CA SER A 67 7.46 4.88 -35.39
C SER A 67 6.48 5.43 -34.32
N HIS A 68 6.33 4.77 -33.20
CA HIS A 68 5.40 5.18 -32.12
C HIS A 68 6.07 5.86 -30.93
N VAL A 69 7.36 6.14 -31.00
CA VAL A 69 8.12 6.75 -29.88
C VAL A 69 7.54 8.11 -29.44
N GLY A 70 7.07 8.92 -30.38
CA GLY A 70 6.44 10.22 -30.09
C GLY A 70 5.12 10.06 -29.36
N GLN A 71 4.24 9.21 -29.87
CA GLN A 71 2.92 8.94 -29.29
C GLN A 71 3.03 8.33 -27.89
N CYS A 72 4.00 7.44 -27.68
CA CYS A 72 4.27 6.87 -26.38
C CYS A 72 4.72 7.90 -25.33
N LYS A 73 5.40 8.97 -25.73
CA LYS A 73 5.77 10.07 -24.81
C LYS A 73 4.53 10.83 -24.32
N ASP A 74 3.56 11.05 -25.19
CA ASP A 74 2.33 11.76 -24.84
C ASP A 74 1.46 10.92 -23.91
N TYR A 75 1.28 9.63 -24.20
CA TYR A 75 0.54 8.69 -23.35
C TYR A 75 1.19 8.43 -21.97
N ARG A 76 2.46 8.75 -21.80
CA ARG A 76 3.16 8.56 -20.52
C ARG A 76 2.62 9.42 -19.39
N TYR A 77 1.91 10.48 -19.70
CA TYR A 77 1.35 11.42 -18.72
C TYR A 77 -0.12 11.19 -18.42
N ASP A 78 -0.78 10.32 -19.16
CA ASP A 78 -2.17 10.00 -18.94
C ASP A 78 -2.31 8.96 -17.81
N SER A 79 -3.33 9.12 -16.99
CA SER A 79 -3.71 8.12 -16.00
C SER A 79 -4.24 6.86 -16.69
N THR A 80 -4.07 5.72 -16.03
CA THR A 80 -4.59 4.44 -16.51
C THR A 80 -6.04 4.27 -16.09
N ASP A 81 -6.92 3.91 -17.02
CA ASP A 81 -8.30 3.63 -16.72
C ASP A 81 -8.45 2.37 -15.86
N ILE A 82 -9.48 2.34 -15.02
CA ILE A 82 -9.79 1.20 -14.15
C ILE A 82 -11.00 0.47 -14.71
N ASN A 83 -10.80 -0.73 -15.24
CA ASN A 83 -11.89 -1.56 -15.75
C ASN A 83 -12.86 -2.01 -14.68
N ALA A 84 -12.34 -2.46 -13.55
CA ALA A 84 -13.13 -2.93 -12.44
C ALA A 84 -12.41 -2.75 -11.11
N ALA A 85 -13.18 -2.46 -10.08
CA ALA A 85 -12.69 -2.51 -8.71
C ALA A 85 -13.77 -3.07 -7.79
N VAL A 86 -13.35 -3.96 -6.89
CA VAL A 86 -14.22 -4.55 -5.89
C VAL A 86 -13.62 -4.34 -4.52
N ARG A 87 -14.48 -3.96 -3.58
CA ARG A 87 -14.11 -3.80 -2.18
C ARG A 87 -15.16 -4.43 -1.30
N TYR A 88 -14.72 -5.20 -0.33
CA TYR A 88 -15.54 -5.76 0.73
C TYR A 88 -14.89 -5.46 2.07
N THR A 89 -15.66 -4.90 3.00
CA THR A 89 -15.20 -4.65 4.36
C THR A 89 -16.27 -5.09 5.36
N LYS A 90 -15.84 -5.77 6.42
CA LYS A 90 -16.67 -6.13 7.55
C LYS A 90 -15.97 -5.75 8.84
N LYS A 91 -16.55 -4.83 9.61
CA LYS A 91 -16.06 -4.38 10.91
C LYS A 91 -16.94 -5.02 12.01
N GLY A 92 -16.47 -6.13 12.59
CA GLY A 92 -17.07 -6.74 13.78
C GLY A 92 -16.36 -6.27 15.06
N LYS A 93 -16.97 -6.52 16.22
CA LYS A 93 -16.38 -6.19 17.52
C LYS A 93 -15.07 -6.94 17.77
N ILE A 94 -15.02 -8.22 17.43
CA ILE A 94 -13.86 -9.09 17.63
C ILE A 94 -13.04 -9.19 16.34
N ASN A 95 -13.65 -9.53 15.23
CA ASN A 95 -12.98 -9.76 13.96
C ASN A 95 -13.37 -8.71 12.92
N GLN A 96 -12.39 -8.26 12.16
CA GLN A 96 -12.56 -7.32 11.06
C GLN A 96 -11.88 -7.88 9.81
N TYR A 97 -12.52 -7.74 8.65
CA TYR A 97 -12.07 -8.27 7.38
C TYR A 97 -12.14 -7.19 6.31
N GLY A 98 -11.14 -7.17 5.47
CA GLY A 98 -11.10 -6.32 4.29
C GLY A 98 -10.56 -7.09 3.09
N LEU A 99 -11.23 -6.98 1.96
CA LEU A 99 -10.76 -7.42 0.66
C LEU A 99 -10.87 -6.26 -0.31
N PHE A 100 -9.89 -6.13 -1.15
CA PHE A 100 -9.83 -5.11 -2.18
C PHE A 100 -9.15 -5.68 -3.42
N THR A 101 -9.70 -5.42 -4.59
CA THR A 101 -9.06 -5.73 -5.88
C THR A 101 -9.38 -4.63 -6.88
N SER A 102 -8.44 -4.35 -7.76
CA SER A 102 -8.61 -3.43 -8.88
C SER A 102 -7.87 -3.95 -10.10
N LEU A 103 -8.50 -3.86 -11.25
CA LEU A 103 -7.98 -4.25 -12.55
C LEU A 103 -7.92 -3.00 -13.43
N GLU A 104 -6.75 -2.65 -13.90
CA GLU A 104 -6.56 -1.55 -14.84
C GLU A 104 -6.76 -1.99 -16.27
N ASP A 105 -7.15 -1.06 -17.13
CA ASP A 105 -7.31 -1.32 -18.54
C ASP A 105 -5.95 -1.37 -19.28
N ASN A 106 -5.94 -2.10 -20.38
CA ASN A 106 -4.83 -2.09 -21.30
C ASN A 106 -4.90 -0.83 -22.16
N SER A 107 -3.87 -0.02 -22.12
CA SER A 107 -3.70 1.07 -23.08
C SER A 107 -3.03 0.56 -24.36
N LEU A 108 -2.97 1.43 -25.37
CA LEU A 108 -2.32 1.10 -26.66
C LEU A 108 -0.86 0.67 -26.50
N PHE A 109 -0.18 1.15 -25.45
CA PHE A 109 1.26 1.00 -25.25
C PHE A 109 1.65 0.35 -23.92
N SER A 110 0.68 0.06 -23.04
CA SER A 110 0.93 -0.55 -21.73
C SER A 110 -0.19 -1.53 -21.38
N ARG A 111 0.19 -2.63 -20.77
CA ARG A 111 -0.78 -3.53 -20.14
C ARG A 111 -1.17 -3.00 -18.77
N GLY A 112 -2.45 -3.08 -18.45
CA GLY A 112 -2.99 -2.73 -17.16
C GLY A 112 -2.36 -3.56 -16.03
N ARG A 113 -2.36 -2.98 -14.87
CA ARG A 113 -1.87 -3.62 -13.64
C ARG A 113 -3.04 -4.20 -12.87
N ASP A 114 -2.77 -5.31 -12.18
CA ASP A 114 -3.74 -5.94 -11.28
C ASP A 114 -3.31 -5.74 -9.84
N PHE A 115 -4.24 -5.29 -9.00
CA PHE A 115 -4.00 -5.01 -7.59
C PHE A 115 -4.94 -5.85 -6.72
N PHE A 116 -4.38 -6.42 -5.66
CA PHE A 116 -5.15 -7.13 -4.63
C PHE A 116 -4.61 -6.79 -3.25
N ALA A 117 -5.51 -6.62 -2.28
CA ALA A 117 -5.20 -6.55 -0.87
C ALA A 117 -6.21 -7.33 -0.03
N GLY A 118 -5.70 -8.08 0.93
CA GLY A 118 -6.49 -8.79 1.94
C GLY A 118 -6.06 -8.40 3.35
N ARG A 119 -7.01 -8.04 4.21
CA ARG A 119 -6.76 -7.64 5.59
C ARG A 119 -7.60 -8.44 6.55
N PHE A 120 -6.98 -8.94 7.61
CA PHE A 120 -7.64 -9.48 8.79
C PHE A 120 -7.13 -8.75 10.03
N LYS A 121 -8.04 -8.35 10.93
CA LYS A 121 -7.71 -7.84 12.27
C LYS A 121 -8.57 -8.53 13.31
N LYS A 122 -7.98 -8.86 14.44
CA LYS A 122 -8.67 -9.43 15.60
C LYS A 122 -8.38 -8.58 16.83
N ASN A 123 -9.45 -8.14 17.48
CA ASN A 123 -9.39 -7.50 18.79
C ASN A 123 -9.27 -8.58 19.87
N LEU A 124 -8.33 -8.42 20.77
CA LEU A 124 -8.06 -9.33 21.88
C LEU A 124 -8.73 -8.76 23.14
N ASP A 125 -9.91 -9.29 23.51
CA ASP A 125 -10.76 -8.72 24.56
C ASP A 125 -10.08 -8.66 25.93
N SER A 126 -9.25 -9.65 26.27
CA SER A 126 -8.60 -9.76 27.59
C SER A 126 -7.37 -8.85 27.76
N THR A 127 -6.83 -8.31 26.69
CA THR A 127 -5.48 -7.69 26.70
C THR A 127 -5.43 -6.27 26.17
N LYS A 128 -6.58 -5.64 25.90
CA LYS A 128 -6.64 -4.30 25.27
C LYS A 128 -5.73 -4.21 24.03
N GLY A 129 -5.71 -5.27 23.21
CA GLY A 129 -4.79 -5.39 22.10
C GLY A 129 -5.48 -5.78 20.78
N THR A 130 -4.75 -5.65 19.70
CA THR A 130 -5.14 -6.15 18.38
C THR A 130 -3.99 -6.89 17.72
N ILE A 131 -4.32 -7.91 16.94
CA ILE A 131 -3.39 -8.54 16.00
C ILE A 131 -3.96 -8.42 14.60
N GLY A 132 -3.10 -8.31 13.62
CA GLY A 132 -3.51 -8.15 12.25
C GLY A 132 -2.63 -8.89 11.25
N TYR A 133 -3.19 -9.16 10.08
CA TYR A 133 -2.47 -9.71 8.95
C TYR A 133 -2.94 -9.02 7.68
N LEU A 134 -2.00 -8.53 6.89
CA LEU A 134 -2.22 -7.89 5.61
C LEU A 134 -1.45 -8.65 4.55
N VAL A 135 -2.07 -8.89 3.43
CA VAL A 135 -1.44 -9.35 2.21
C VAL A 135 -1.74 -8.38 1.09
N THR A 136 -0.73 -8.08 0.26
CA THR A 136 -0.91 -7.35 -0.98
C THR A 136 -0.28 -8.12 -2.14
N TYR A 137 -0.89 -8.03 -3.30
CA TYR A 137 -0.38 -8.57 -4.55
C TYR A 137 -0.56 -7.55 -5.66
N VAL A 138 0.47 -7.38 -6.46
CA VAL A 138 0.44 -6.52 -7.65
C VAL A 138 1.09 -7.27 -8.81
N ASP A 139 0.39 -7.36 -9.93
CA ASP A 139 0.95 -7.79 -11.21
C ASP A 139 1.15 -6.58 -12.12
N ARG A 140 2.37 -6.42 -12.64
CA ARG A 140 2.78 -5.34 -13.53
C ARG A 140 3.34 -5.93 -14.83
N PRO A 141 2.45 -6.40 -15.72
CA PRO A 141 2.85 -7.21 -16.88
C PRO A 141 3.77 -6.46 -17.85
N SER A 142 3.63 -5.13 -17.99
CA SER A 142 4.46 -4.31 -18.88
C SER A 142 5.94 -4.30 -18.54
N ILE A 143 6.29 -4.54 -17.29
CA ILE A 143 7.69 -4.61 -16.83
C ILE A 143 8.09 -6.01 -16.34
N HIS A 144 7.22 -7.02 -16.57
CA HIS A 144 7.42 -8.40 -16.11
C HIS A 144 7.73 -8.47 -14.61
N ARG A 145 6.91 -7.78 -13.80
CA ARG A 145 7.13 -7.68 -12.35
C ARG A 145 5.86 -8.07 -11.60
N LYS A 146 6.03 -8.95 -10.60
CA LYS A 146 5.01 -9.32 -9.63
C LYS A 146 5.53 -9.06 -8.23
N SER A 147 4.68 -8.51 -7.39
CA SER A 147 4.99 -8.21 -6.00
C SER A 147 3.97 -8.88 -5.09
N PHE A 148 4.46 -9.61 -4.10
CA PHE A 148 3.65 -10.23 -3.07
C PHE A 148 4.21 -9.86 -1.70
N VAL A 149 3.45 -9.11 -0.91
CA VAL A 149 3.89 -8.64 0.41
C VAL A 149 2.97 -9.17 1.48
N ASN A 150 3.56 -9.76 2.52
CA ASN A 150 2.89 -10.24 3.72
C ASN A 150 3.30 -9.37 4.90
N VAL A 151 2.36 -9.00 5.75
CA VAL A 151 2.60 -8.23 6.97
C VAL A 151 1.78 -8.81 8.11
N ALA A 152 2.42 -9.14 9.21
CA ALA A 152 1.76 -9.38 10.48
C ALA A 152 2.02 -8.20 11.42
N ASP A 153 0.99 -7.70 12.09
CA ASP A 153 1.09 -6.57 12.99
C ASP A 153 0.34 -6.81 14.30
N PHE A 154 0.76 -6.11 15.33
CA PHE A 154 0.15 -6.15 16.65
C PHE A 154 0.16 -4.76 17.30
N ASP A 155 -0.83 -4.51 18.14
CA ASP A 155 -0.95 -3.32 18.97
C ASP A 155 -1.46 -3.77 20.35
N TYR A 156 -0.66 -3.60 21.38
CA TYR A 156 -0.95 -4.06 22.73
C TYR A 156 -0.77 -2.93 23.73
N ARG A 157 -1.70 -2.79 24.65
CA ARG A 157 -1.67 -1.77 25.71
C ARG A 157 -1.57 -2.44 27.07
N PRO A 158 -0.35 -2.65 27.59
CA PRO A 158 -0.12 -3.24 28.91
C PRO A 158 -0.82 -2.45 30.03
N SER A 159 -0.86 -1.14 29.90
CA SER A 159 -1.54 -0.23 30.82
C SER A 159 -2.22 0.91 30.06
N ASP A 160 -2.93 1.79 30.76
CA ASP A 160 -3.55 2.99 30.17
C ASP A 160 -2.53 4.02 29.71
N THR A 161 -1.29 3.93 30.23
CA THR A 161 -0.19 4.85 29.92
C THR A 161 0.85 4.28 28.97
N SER A 162 0.83 2.98 28.70
CA SER A 162 1.83 2.30 27.88
C SER A 162 1.24 1.56 26.69
N ARG A 163 2.00 1.50 25.60
CA ARG A 163 1.64 0.82 24.35
C ARG A 163 2.86 0.16 23.74
N LEU A 164 2.72 -1.11 23.38
CA LEU A 164 3.69 -1.88 22.62
C LEU A 164 3.06 -2.24 21.27
N TYR A 165 3.71 -1.89 20.18
CA TYR A 165 3.18 -2.17 18.86
C TYR A 165 4.30 -2.43 17.86
N GLY A 166 3.93 -3.10 16.77
CA GLY A 166 4.91 -3.39 15.74
C GLY A 166 4.36 -4.22 14.61
N TRP A 167 5.24 -4.49 13.65
CA TRP A 167 4.96 -5.34 12.51
C TRP A 167 6.20 -6.10 12.06
N VAL A 168 5.99 -7.21 11.38
CA VAL A 168 6.97 -7.96 10.61
C VAL A 168 6.43 -8.18 9.21
N SER A 169 7.29 -8.03 8.21
CA SER A 169 6.90 -8.14 6.80
C SER A 169 7.91 -8.91 5.98
N GLN A 170 7.40 -9.63 4.99
CA GLN A 170 8.14 -10.25 3.91
C GLN A 170 7.61 -9.73 2.58
N ALA A 171 8.53 -9.29 1.72
CA ALA A 171 8.24 -8.89 0.34
C ALA A 171 8.90 -9.89 -0.63
N ASN A 172 8.12 -10.51 -1.49
CA ASN A 172 8.58 -11.36 -2.59
C ASN A 172 8.37 -10.61 -3.90
N ILE A 173 9.44 -10.29 -4.59
CA ILE A 173 9.42 -9.60 -5.87
C ILE A 173 9.96 -10.54 -6.94
N GLU A 174 9.13 -10.87 -7.91
CA GLU A 174 9.54 -11.54 -9.13
C GLU A 174 9.66 -10.48 -10.24
N GLU A 175 10.82 -10.34 -10.81
CA GLU A 175 11.06 -9.43 -11.93
C GLU A 175 11.93 -10.11 -12.99
N LYS A 176 11.42 -10.20 -14.23
CA LYS A 176 12.11 -10.84 -15.36
C LYS A 176 12.59 -12.25 -15.06
N GLY A 177 11.79 -13.04 -14.32
CA GLY A 177 12.09 -14.41 -13.95
C GLY A 177 13.08 -14.58 -12.79
N GLN A 178 13.50 -13.50 -12.15
CA GLN A 178 14.31 -13.54 -10.93
C GLN A 178 13.44 -13.18 -9.72
N THR A 179 13.56 -13.98 -8.65
CA THR A 179 12.83 -13.73 -7.40
C THR A 179 13.78 -13.18 -6.34
N ASN A 180 13.40 -12.04 -5.76
CA ASN A 180 14.08 -11.43 -4.64
C ASN A 180 13.14 -11.42 -3.42
N ASN A 181 13.67 -11.88 -2.28
CA ASN A 181 12.97 -11.86 -1.00
C ASN A 181 13.58 -10.78 -0.11
N GLY A 182 12.74 -9.94 0.45
CA GLY A 182 13.12 -8.91 1.40
C GLY A 182 12.32 -9.00 2.68
N TYR A 183 12.93 -8.63 3.81
CA TYR A 183 12.32 -8.68 5.14
C TYR A 183 12.46 -7.34 5.83
N GLY A 184 11.43 -6.99 6.58
CA GLY A 184 11.46 -5.82 7.44
C GLY A 184 10.66 -6.06 8.72
N PHE A 185 11.02 -5.37 9.78
CA PHE A 185 10.24 -5.35 11.00
C PHE A 185 10.39 -4.03 11.74
N ARG A 186 9.40 -3.74 12.55
CA ARG A 186 9.42 -2.65 13.52
C ARG A 186 8.77 -3.11 14.82
N ILE A 187 9.39 -2.72 15.94
CA ILE A 187 8.81 -2.83 17.28
C ILE A 187 8.98 -1.46 17.94
N ALA A 188 7.93 -0.96 18.55
CA ALA A 188 7.93 0.32 19.26
C ALA A 188 7.20 0.19 20.60
N TYR A 189 7.75 0.85 21.60
CA TYR A 189 7.16 1.01 22.92
C TYR A 189 7.01 2.48 23.26
N THR A 190 5.84 2.86 23.70
CA THR A 190 5.57 4.22 24.19
C THR A 190 5.05 4.18 25.61
N GLU A 191 5.44 5.16 26.40
CA GLU A 191 4.97 5.32 27.76
C GLU A 191 4.72 6.79 28.08
N ARG A 192 3.58 7.08 28.69
CA ARG A 192 3.19 8.42 29.11
C ARG A 192 2.64 8.36 30.55
N PRO A 193 3.51 8.25 31.57
CA PRO A 193 3.09 8.17 32.97
C PRO A 193 2.48 9.48 33.49
N SER A 194 2.79 10.64 32.88
CA SER A 194 2.22 11.95 33.21
C SER A 194 2.01 12.79 31.96
N LYS A 195 1.42 13.97 32.10
CA LYS A 195 1.25 14.92 30.98
C LYS A 195 2.58 15.49 30.48
N GLU A 196 3.56 15.59 31.37
CA GLU A 196 4.86 16.23 31.12
C GLU A 196 5.90 15.21 30.64
N PHE A 197 5.69 13.92 30.88
CA PHE A 197 6.66 12.87 30.55
C PHE A 197 6.12 11.94 29.48
N PHE A 198 6.88 11.80 28.39
CA PHE A 198 6.63 10.85 27.29
C PHE A 198 7.94 10.19 26.87
N SER A 199 7.95 8.88 26.84
CA SER A 199 9.08 8.11 26.31
C SER A 199 8.65 7.28 25.11
N TYR A 200 9.55 7.19 24.15
CA TYR A 200 9.36 6.45 22.91
C TYR A 200 10.64 5.71 22.55
N TYR A 201 10.55 4.40 22.48
CA TYR A 201 11.62 3.50 22.08
C TYR A 201 11.18 2.70 20.87
N PHE A 202 12.07 2.54 19.90
CA PHE A 202 11.76 1.71 18.75
C PHE A 202 13.01 1.07 18.17
N ILE A 203 12.80 -0.08 17.51
CA ILE A 203 13.75 -0.76 16.65
C ILE A 203 13.11 -0.92 15.31
N ASN A 204 13.82 -0.55 14.25
CA ASN A 204 13.38 -0.67 12.87
C ASN A 204 14.49 -1.33 12.05
N TYR A 205 14.12 -2.29 11.21
CA TYR A 205 15.04 -3.00 10.34
C TYR A 205 14.39 -3.26 8.98
N HIS A 206 15.12 -2.97 7.92
CA HIS A 206 14.79 -3.34 6.56
C HIS A 206 16.05 -3.94 5.92
N ASP A 207 15.93 -5.12 5.33
CA ASP A 207 17.04 -5.63 4.54
C ASP A 207 17.12 -4.92 3.17
N LYS A 208 18.24 -5.10 2.46
CA LYS A 208 18.49 -4.43 1.17
C LYS A 208 17.50 -4.78 0.05
N ASN A 209 16.81 -5.92 0.18
CA ASN A 209 15.84 -6.39 -0.81
C ASN A 209 14.40 -6.06 -0.43
N PHE A 210 14.19 -5.50 0.77
CA PHE A 210 12.86 -5.15 1.22
C PHE A 210 12.27 -4.02 0.38
N ASN A 211 11.24 -4.34 -0.39
CA ASN A 211 10.60 -3.41 -1.30
C ASN A 211 9.08 -3.62 -1.30
N ILE A 212 8.34 -2.59 -0.95
CA ILE A 212 6.88 -2.58 -0.90
C ILE A 212 6.25 -1.61 -1.92
N ASN A 213 7.07 -0.95 -2.74
CA ASN A 213 6.67 0.21 -3.56
C ASN A 213 5.69 -0.12 -4.70
N ASP A 214 5.40 -1.38 -4.98
CA ASP A 214 4.42 -1.73 -6.02
C ASP A 214 3.00 -1.36 -5.61
N MET A 215 2.65 -1.51 -4.33
CA MET A 215 1.38 -1.06 -3.77
C MET A 215 1.54 -0.13 -2.58
N GLY A 216 2.67 -0.18 -1.89
CA GLY A 216 2.99 0.59 -0.71
C GLY A 216 3.75 1.89 -1.00
N TYR A 217 4.19 2.50 0.12
CA TYR A 217 4.96 3.73 0.15
C TYR A 217 5.89 3.75 1.36
#